data_3bba484a4434af5d9aca4f17bf7191ea
#
_entry.id   3bba484a4434af5d9aca4f17bf7191ea
#
_cell.length_a   1.000
_cell.length_b   1.000
_cell.length_c   1.000
_cell.angle_alpha   90.00
_cell.angle_beta   90.00
_cell.angle_gamma   90.00
#
_symmetry.space_group_name_H-M   'P 1'
#
loop_
_entity.id
_entity.type
_entity.pdbx_description
1 polymer ?
#
loop_
_entity_poly.entity_id
_entity_poly.type
_entity_poly.pdbx_seq_one_letter_code
_entity_poly.pdbx_strand_id
1 'polypeptide(L)'
;MNKSFTLIILALFAINAMIAQDSKPAIGHDVYPKWKNISNQQISDNGQWVTYQINPQKGDGYLYLYNTETGTTDSIARAVKANFSPASDYLVFQIVPQYDSLRKLKLAKTPKKKLPKDSLGIWYFENDSISKFAKVKSYDITERGESWIVYVDQAKKKNHNDNDKKGWWIFGKKKSAETKKPIKQEGDNIILLNPKTNISYKFDKADDWTFDYYGTAFFVETITKQDSTDNTLLIRYELANDKFDTIFNKTGTGGKFGISRDGTQAALLFAQDTAAKHKVFDFYYWSKNLGSAILIADTTNTSLPNGFCPSNNYSPWFSKEGSKLYFGTAAKPIQEPKDTLLAKEKYHVDIWNYQDKLLQPQQKIQASREKRRTYLAQYNVKEKTILQFGDSIIRRVRTARNDKSHFALGIDDITYAKEQTWDGWYYSYYAINVHDGSKMKFLDHFQGQLEISPNGNYVIYFKNKAWFAYDIEAKRHTNLTESLDVNFFNEEHDTPNEARAYGVEGWFTNDKYFVVSDRYDLWKIDPSGTIAPINITQGYGRENKIRFNEITYDNEHEALNEEN
;
A
#
# COMPACT_ATOMS: atom_id res chain seq x y z
N MET A 1 -16.66 -68.28 40.48
CA MET A 1 -16.46 -66.83 40.68
C MET A 1 -17.76 -66.22 41.13
N ASN A 2 -17.80 -65.61 42.32
CA ASN A 2 -19.02 -65.15 42.96
C ASN A 2 -19.60 -63.94 42.17
N LYS A 3 -20.90 -64.04 41.78
CA LYS A 3 -21.62 -62.93 41.07
C LYS A 3 -21.49 -61.57 41.77
N SER A 4 -21.32 -61.59 43.11
CA SER A 4 -21.07 -60.37 43.89
C SER A 4 -19.71 -59.72 43.64
N PHE A 5 -18.68 -60.49 43.31
CA PHE A 5 -17.35 -59.96 43.01
C PHE A 5 -17.30 -59.28 41.63
N THR A 6 -18.03 -59.82 40.67
CA THR A 6 -18.17 -59.23 39.32
C THR A 6 -18.97 -57.91 39.36
N LEU A 7 -19.97 -57.80 40.22
CA LEU A 7 -20.73 -56.57 40.40
C LEU A 7 -19.91 -55.43 41.03
N ILE A 8 -19.01 -55.77 42.00
CA ILE A 8 -18.12 -54.80 42.63
C ILE A 8 -17.05 -54.29 41.66
N ILE A 9 -16.52 -55.15 40.79
CA ILE A 9 -15.58 -54.74 39.75
C ILE A 9 -16.27 -53.84 38.69
N LEU A 10 -17.48 -54.16 38.28
CA LEU A 10 -18.25 -53.30 37.37
C LEU A 10 -18.61 -51.94 38.00
N ALA A 11 -18.96 -51.90 39.27
CA ALA A 11 -19.24 -50.67 40.01
C ALA A 11 -17.96 -49.78 40.16
N LEU A 12 -16.79 -50.37 40.41
CA LEU A 12 -15.51 -49.67 40.44
C LEU A 12 -15.08 -49.11 39.07
N PHE A 13 -15.40 -49.82 37.98
CA PHE A 13 -15.16 -49.30 36.62
C PHE A 13 -16.13 -48.14 36.27
N ALA A 14 -17.39 -48.21 36.71
CA ALA A 14 -18.36 -47.14 36.51
C ALA A 14 -18.03 -45.89 37.30
N ILE A 15 -17.48 -46.02 38.53
CA ILE A 15 -17.01 -44.86 39.33
C ILE A 15 -15.79 -44.19 38.69
N ASN A 16 -14.85 -44.97 38.13
CA ASN A 16 -13.72 -44.37 37.41
C ASN A 16 -14.10 -43.71 36.10
N ALA A 17 -15.13 -44.16 35.41
CA ALA A 17 -15.68 -43.54 34.23
C ALA A 17 -16.41 -42.22 34.54
N MET A 18 -16.97 -42.07 35.74
CA MET A 18 -17.59 -40.79 36.19
C MET A 18 -16.57 -39.73 36.62
N ILE A 19 -15.36 -40.12 37.03
CA ILE A 19 -14.29 -39.16 37.44
C ILE A 19 -13.50 -38.67 36.20
N ALA A 20 -13.56 -39.35 35.08
CA ALA A 20 -12.81 -39.02 33.86
C ALA A 20 -13.45 -37.96 32.97
N GLN A 21 -14.61 -37.39 33.35
CA GLN A 21 -15.18 -36.24 32.66
C GLN A 21 -14.90 -34.96 33.46
N ASP A 22 -13.64 -34.53 33.45
CA ASP A 22 -13.37 -33.13 33.69
C ASP A 22 -14.12 -32.34 32.60
N SER A 23 -15.35 -31.94 32.93
CA SER A 23 -16.10 -31.04 32.05
C SER A 23 -15.29 -29.78 31.92
N LYS A 24 -14.65 -29.61 30.77
CA LYS A 24 -13.98 -28.34 30.45
C LYS A 24 -14.98 -27.23 30.79
N PRO A 25 -14.58 -26.23 31.58
CA PRO A 25 -15.48 -25.17 31.96
C PRO A 25 -16.03 -24.48 30.70
N ALA A 26 -17.32 -24.20 30.69
CA ALA A 26 -17.97 -23.50 29.56
C ALA A 26 -17.25 -22.16 29.36
N ILE A 27 -17.00 -21.82 28.10
CA ILE A 27 -16.38 -20.55 27.74
C ILE A 27 -17.38 -19.41 28.01
N GLY A 28 -17.15 -18.67 29.08
CA GLY A 28 -17.92 -17.47 29.40
C GLY A 28 -17.36 -16.23 28.71
N HIS A 29 -18.15 -15.14 28.69
CA HIS A 29 -17.73 -13.85 28.09
C HIS A 29 -16.52 -13.19 28.80
N ASP A 30 -16.20 -13.58 30.03
CA ASP A 30 -15.08 -13.07 30.81
C ASP A 30 -13.70 -13.54 30.29
N VAL A 31 -13.67 -14.59 29.48
CA VAL A 31 -12.41 -15.13 28.91
C VAL A 31 -12.00 -14.42 27.61
N TYR A 32 -12.95 -13.88 26.83
CA TYR A 32 -12.65 -13.23 25.55
C TYR A 32 -11.61 -12.12 25.64
N PRO A 33 -11.67 -11.20 26.64
CA PRO A 33 -10.65 -10.16 26.78
C PRO A 33 -9.24 -10.68 27.05
N LYS A 34 -9.12 -11.93 27.53
CA LYS A 34 -7.85 -12.58 27.89
C LYS A 34 -7.22 -13.35 26.76
N TRP A 35 -7.99 -13.63 25.69
CA TRP A 35 -7.46 -14.34 24.53
C TRP A 35 -6.31 -13.55 23.91
N LYS A 36 -5.26 -14.24 23.58
CA LYS A 36 -4.03 -13.69 23.02
C LYS A 36 -3.88 -14.15 21.59
N ASN A 37 -3.39 -13.25 20.76
CA ASN A 37 -2.98 -13.57 19.40
C ASN A 37 -1.51 -13.22 19.19
N ILE A 38 -0.84 -14.01 18.36
CA ILE A 38 0.50 -13.71 17.85
C ILE A 38 0.32 -12.91 16.56
N SER A 39 1.07 -11.82 16.41
CA SER A 39 1.03 -10.95 15.24
C SER A 39 2.37 -10.30 14.97
N ASN A 40 2.53 -9.73 13.77
CA ASN A 40 3.72 -8.98 13.36
C ASN A 40 5.03 -9.76 13.57
N GLN A 41 5.04 -11.01 13.11
CA GLN A 41 6.24 -11.85 13.10
C GLN A 41 7.21 -11.35 12.04
N GLN A 42 8.47 -11.20 12.41
CA GLN A 42 9.56 -10.83 11.51
C GLN A 42 10.81 -11.60 11.90
N ILE A 43 11.64 -11.89 10.92
CA ILE A 43 12.99 -12.40 11.08
C ILE A 43 13.98 -11.34 10.60
N SER A 44 15.11 -11.19 11.27
CA SER A 44 16.20 -10.31 10.83
C SER A 44 16.87 -10.87 9.57
N ASP A 45 17.47 -10.00 8.75
CA ASP A 45 18.10 -10.41 7.48
C ASP A 45 19.23 -11.43 7.66
N ASN A 46 19.93 -11.38 8.80
CA ASN A 46 20.96 -12.39 9.17
C ASN A 46 20.37 -13.68 9.75
N GLY A 47 19.06 -13.78 9.95
CA GLY A 47 18.39 -14.95 10.50
C GLY A 47 18.59 -15.17 12.01
N GLN A 48 19.36 -14.32 12.70
CA GLN A 48 19.72 -14.51 14.11
C GLN A 48 18.59 -14.11 15.07
N TRP A 49 17.71 -13.21 14.68
CA TRP A 49 16.69 -12.67 15.54
C TRP A 49 15.29 -12.84 14.95
N VAL A 50 14.34 -13.21 15.80
CA VAL A 50 12.91 -13.25 15.47
C VAL A 50 12.15 -12.36 16.44
N THR A 51 11.32 -11.45 15.91
CA THR A 51 10.41 -10.66 16.74
C THR A 51 8.96 -11.01 16.43
N TYR A 52 8.12 -10.97 17.46
CA TYR A 52 6.67 -11.17 17.35
C TYR A 52 5.95 -10.49 18.51
N GLN A 53 4.67 -10.20 18.33
CA GLN A 53 3.84 -9.60 19.36
C GLN A 53 2.84 -10.62 19.91
N ILE A 54 2.66 -10.61 21.22
CA ILE A 54 1.55 -11.31 21.88
C ILE A 54 0.63 -10.27 22.49
N ASN A 55 -0.55 -10.11 21.92
CA ASN A 55 -1.52 -9.11 22.30
C ASN A 55 -2.79 -9.76 22.87
N PRO A 56 -3.24 -9.36 24.09
CA PRO A 56 -4.57 -9.72 24.56
C PRO A 56 -5.64 -8.91 23.78
N GLN A 57 -6.87 -9.40 23.75
CA GLN A 57 -8.00 -8.64 23.18
C GLN A 57 -8.23 -7.32 23.92
N LYS A 58 -7.88 -7.27 25.21
CA LYS A 58 -8.01 -6.07 26.05
C LYS A 58 -6.84 -6.00 27.02
N GLY A 59 -6.09 -4.88 26.98
CA GLY A 59 -4.94 -4.66 27.85
C GLY A 59 -3.66 -4.37 27.09
N ASP A 60 -2.55 -4.38 27.82
CA ASP A 60 -1.23 -4.16 27.25
C ASP A 60 -0.67 -5.47 26.68
N GLY A 61 -0.14 -5.42 25.46
CA GLY A 61 0.60 -6.51 24.84
C GLY A 61 2.10 -6.42 25.08
N TYR A 62 2.81 -7.42 24.57
CA TYR A 62 4.27 -7.52 24.64
C TYR A 62 4.85 -7.80 23.27
N LEU A 63 5.96 -7.13 22.97
CA LEU A 63 6.86 -7.50 21.88
C LEU A 63 7.91 -8.47 22.45
N TYR A 64 8.10 -9.60 21.79
CA TYR A 64 9.11 -10.59 22.11
C TYR A 64 10.23 -10.53 21.07
N LEU A 65 11.45 -10.71 21.54
CA LEU A 65 12.65 -10.86 20.72
C LEU A 65 13.30 -12.20 21.08
N TYR A 66 13.36 -13.09 20.10
CA TYR A 66 13.94 -14.43 20.24
C TYR A 66 15.25 -14.50 19.46
N ASN A 67 16.30 -14.96 20.12
CA ASN A 67 17.59 -15.26 19.49
C ASN A 67 17.60 -16.71 19.03
N THR A 68 17.78 -16.94 17.73
CA THR A 68 17.72 -18.28 17.12
C THR A 68 18.92 -19.13 17.45
N GLU A 69 20.09 -18.55 17.79
CA GLU A 69 21.32 -19.25 18.12
C GLU A 69 21.37 -19.68 19.58
N THR A 70 20.97 -18.78 20.49
CA THR A 70 21.03 -19.03 21.93
C THR A 70 19.76 -19.64 22.51
N GLY A 71 18.63 -19.53 21.78
CA GLY A 71 17.31 -19.93 22.26
C GLY A 71 16.72 -19.01 23.35
N THR A 72 17.35 -17.86 23.62
CA THR A 72 16.88 -16.90 24.63
C THR A 72 15.75 -16.04 24.10
N THR A 73 14.85 -15.61 24.98
CA THR A 73 13.73 -14.74 24.65
C THR A 73 13.62 -13.58 25.62
N ASP A 74 13.66 -12.38 25.11
CA ASP A 74 13.41 -11.15 25.85
C ASP A 74 12.08 -10.51 25.45
N SER A 75 11.55 -9.60 26.28
CA SER A 75 10.27 -8.96 25.98
C SER A 75 10.20 -7.52 26.45
N ILE A 76 9.46 -6.72 25.69
CA ILE A 76 9.18 -5.30 25.99
C ILE A 76 7.67 -5.08 26.06
N ALA A 77 7.21 -4.61 27.20
CA ALA A 77 5.79 -4.28 27.38
C ALA A 77 5.38 -3.10 26.50
N ARG A 78 4.21 -3.21 25.85
CA ARG A 78 3.58 -2.15 25.07
C ARG A 78 4.37 -1.71 23.84
N ALA A 79 5.37 -2.49 23.42
CA ALA A 79 6.09 -2.25 22.18
C ALA A 79 5.32 -2.81 20.99
N VAL A 80 5.23 -2.03 19.92
CA VAL A 80 4.48 -2.33 18.70
C VAL A 80 5.24 -1.82 17.48
N LYS A 81 4.87 -2.29 16.29
CA LYS A 81 5.46 -1.85 15.01
C LYS A 81 6.98 -1.94 15.04
N ALA A 82 7.50 -3.10 15.36
CA ALA A 82 8.94 -3.33 15.36
C ALA A 82 9.48 -3.52 13.94
N ASN A 83 10.70 -3.04 13.69
CA ASN A 83 11.45 -3.28 12.45
C ASN A 83 12.92 -3.48 12.79
N PHE A 84 13.56 -4.48 12.19
CA PHE A 84 15.01 -4.67 12.28
C PHE A 84 15.74 -3.64 11.42
N SER A 85 16.94 -3.26 11.86
CA SER A 85 17.87 -2.52 11.01
C SER A 85 18.33 -3.37 9.82
N PRO A 86 18.74 -2.75 8.69
CA PRO A 86 19.29 -3.49 7.55
C PRO A 86 20.50 -4.38 7.92
N ALA A 87 21.31 -3.94 8.88
CA ALA A 87 22.47 -4.70 9.37
C ALA A 87 22.11 -5.73 10.45
N SER A 88 20.83 -5.84 10.85
CA SER A 88 20.35 -6.74 11.93
C SER A 88 21.04 -6.52 13.28
N ASP A 89 21.48 -5.31 13.58
CA ASP A 89 22.24 -4.95 14.79
C ASP A 89 21.42 -4.19 15.84
N TYR A 90 20.22 -3.74 15.48
CA TYR A 90 19.24 -3.16 16.41
C TYR A 90 17.80 -3.36 15.93
N LEU A 91 16.87 -3.19 16.88
CA LEU A 91 15.42 -3.21 16.65
C LEU A 91 14.83 -1.86 16.99
N VAL A 92 14.06 -1.29 16.08
CA VAL A 92 13.28 -0.06 16.31
C VAL A 92 11.83 -0.43 16.55
N PHE A 93 11.17 0.22 17.51
CA PHE A 93 9.76 -0.03 17.83
C PHE A 93 9.09 1.18 18.46
N GLN A 94 7.77 1.24 18.38
CA GLN A 94 6.95 2.21 19.11
C GLN A 94 6.54 1.66 20.48
N ILE A 95 6.55 2.48 21.51
CA ILE A 95 6.02 2.17 22.85
C ILE A 95 4.74 2.97 23.04
N VAL A 96 3.60 2.28 23.10
CA VAL A 96 2.31 2.90 23.29
C VAL A 96 2.03 3.19 24.79
N PRO A 97 1.20 4.20 25.12
CA PRO A 97 0.80 4.46 26.51
C PRO A 97 0.06 3.27 27.13
N GLN A 98 0.16 3.11 28.43
CA GLN A 98 -0.53 2.06 29.17
C GLN A 98 -2.03 2.09 28.91
N TYR A 99 -2.60 0.92 28.58
CA TYR A 99 -3.99 0.76 28.16
C TYR A 99 -5.00 1.34 29.15
N ASP A 100 -4.92 0.96 30.44
CA ASP A 100 -5.89 1.39 31.44
C ASP A 100 -5.80 2.89 31.73
N SER A 101 -4.59 3.44 31.77
CA SER A 101 -4.36 4.87 31.95
C SER A 101 -4.94 5.67 30.78
N LEU A 102 -4.68 5.24 29.56
CA LEU A 102 -5.22 5.88 28.36
C LEU A 102 -6.76 5.77 28.30
N ARG A 103 -7.30 4.59 28.68
CA ARG A 103 -8.75 4.34 28.75
C ARG A 103 -9.42 5.26 29.76
N LYS A 104 -8.87 5.41 30.98
CA LYS A 104 -9.38 6.33 32.01
C LYS A 104 -9.45 7.77 31.49
N LEU A 105 -8.39 8.25 30.83
CA LEU A 105 -8.35 9.61 30.26
C LEU A 105 -9.36 9.80 29.12
N LYS A 106 -9.55 8.78 28.27
CA LYS A 106 -10.55 8.82 27.19
C LYS A 106 -11.98 8.84 27.74
N LEU A 107 -12.28 8.04 28.78
CA LEU A 107 -13.58 8.04 29.46
C LEU A 107 -13.87 9.41 30.14
N ALA A 108 -12.84 10.05 30.70
CA ALA A 108 -12.91 11.40 31.22
C ALA A 108 -13.01 12.49 30.13
N LYS A 109 -13.16 12.10 28.83
CA LYS A 109 -13.24 13.01 27.67
C LYS A 109 -12.06 13.99 27.60
N THR A 110 -10.88 13.56 28.05
CA THR A 110 -9.66 14.37 27.98
C THR A 110 -9.38 14.75 26.51
N PRO A 111 -9.14 16.04 26.21
CA PRO A 111 -8.84 16.50 24.86
C PRO A 111 -7.66 15.73 24.23
N LYS A 112 -7.76 15.36 22.96
CA LYS A 112 -6.76 14.55 22.23
C LYS A 112 -5.33 15.10 22.37
N LYS A 113 -5.17 16.43 22.43
CA LYS A 113 -3.87 17.10 22.61
C LYS A 113 -3.23 16.88 24.00
N LYS A 114 -4.01 16.51 25.01
CA LYS A 114 -3.56 16.26 26.38
C LYS A 114 -3.37 14.77 26.70
N LEU A 115 -3.76 13.88 25.79
CA LEU A 115 -3.52 12.45 25.97
C LEU A 115 -2.02 12.14 25.87
N PRO A 116 -1.52 11.14 26.63
CA PRO A 116 -0.15 10.69 26.53
C PRO A 116 0.17 10.26 25.10
N LYS A 117 1.39 10.50 24.67
CA LYS A 117 1.90 10.22 23.33
C LYS A 117 2.77 8.97 23.36
N ASP A 118 2.90 8.34 22.19
CA ASP A 118 3.79 7.22 22.01
C ASP A 118 5.26 7.68 22.16
N SER A 119 6.13 6.72 22.38
CA SER A 119 7.59 6.91 22.36
C SER A 119 8.21 5.98 21.33
N LEU A 120 9.38 6.32 20.83
CA LEU A 120 10.22 5.44 20.01
C LEU A 120 11.24 4.76 20.92
N GLY A 121 11.45 3.46 20.74
CA GLY A 121 12.52 2.68 21.35
C GLY A 121 13.49 2.17 20.27
N ILE A 122 14.78 2.16 20.58
CA ILE A 122 15.82 1.52 19.78
C ILE A 122 16.56 0.57 20.70
N TRP A 123 16.52 -0.72 20.42
CA TRP A 123 17.19 -1.77 21.18
C TRP A 123 18.43 -2.23 20.42
N TYR A 124 19.60 -1.92 20.96
CA TYR A 124 20.90 -2.29 20.41
C TYR A 124 21.29 -3.67 20.91
N PHE A 125 21.58 -4.61 20.01
CA PHE A 125 21.86 -6.00 20.36
C PHE A 125 23.28 -6.21 20.91
N GLU A 126 24.24 -5.40 20.46
CA GLU A 126 25.65 -5.50 20.91
C GLU A 126 25.83 -5.33 22.43
N ASN A 127 25.09 -4.40 23.02
CA ASN A 127 25.25 -4.04 24.44
C ASN A 127 23.95 -4.18 25.24
N ASP A 128 22.92 -4.79 24.67
CA ASP A 128 21.60 -5.02 25.28
C ASP A 128 20.99 -3.75 25.88
N SER A 129 21.19 -2.60 25.22
CA SER A 129 20.69 -1.30 25.70
C SER A 129 19.51 -0.79 24.89
N ILE A 130 18.62 -0.02 25.54
CA ILE A 130 17.44 0.57 24.91
C ILE A 130 17.48 2.09 25.05
N SER A 131 17.61 2.79 23.93
CA SER A 131 17.37 4.23 23.84
C SER A 131 15.90 4.53 23.64
N LYS A 132 15.37 5.58 24.32
CA LYS A 132 13.95 5.96 24.25
C LYS A 132 13.79 7.43 23.92
N PHE A 133 12.96 7.72 22.90
CA PHE A 133 12.61 9.07 22.45
C PHE A 133 11.12 9.31 22.71
N ALA A 134 10.82 10.30 23.54
CA ALA A 134 9.43 10.58 23.96
C ALA A 134 8.67 11.40 22.91
N LYS A 135 7.33 11.23 22.87
CA LYS A 135 6.41 12.01 22.03
C LYS A 135 6.62 11.84 20.54
N VAL A 136 6.87 10.64 20.11
CA VAL A 136 6.98 10.25 18.69
C VAL A 136 5.60 9.84 18.18
N LYS A 137 5.19 10.37 17.00
CA LYS A 137 3.91 10.03 16.34
C LYS A 137 4.03 8.76 15.49
N SER A 138 5.09 8.70 14.72
CA SER A 138 5.42 7.60 13.80
C SER A 138 6.90 7.63 13.52
N TYR A 139 7.41 6.56 12.97
CA TYR A 139 8.77 6.45 12.47
C TYR A 139 8.80 5.63 11.19
N ASP A 140 9.89 5.75 10.45
CA ASP A 140 10.25 4.92 9.33
C ASP A 140 11.76 4.68 9.34
N ILE A 141 12.22 3.60 8.71
CA ILE A 141 13.64 3.23 8.67
C ILE A 141 14.04 2.84 7.24
N THR A 142 15.33 2.91 6.94
CA THR A 142 15.87 2.28 5.74
C THR A 142 15.67 0.77 5.80
N GLU A 143 15.16 0.18 4.75
CA GLU A 143 15.01 -1.28 4.64
C GLU A 143 16.32 -1.97 4.22
N ARG A 144 17.21 -1.23 3.58
CA ARG A 144 18.50 -1.68 3.04
C ARG A 144 19.57 -0.62 3.21
N GLY A 145 20.81 -0.98 2.94
CA GLY A 145 21.93 -0.04 2.88
C GLY A 145 22.28 0.59 4.23
N GLU A 146 22.36 1.91 4.26
CA GLU A 146 22.72 2.66 5.46
C GLU A 146 21.62 2.63 6.51
N SER A 147 22.01 2.52 7.77
CA SER A 147 21.08 2.40 8.90
C SER A 147 20.63 3.78 9.40
N TRP A 148 19.54 4.29 8.86
CA TRP A 148 18.93 5.56 9.26
C TRP A 148 17.47 5.38 9.69
N ILE A 149 17.03 6.25 10.58
CA ILE A 149 15.66 6.32 11.10
C ILE A 149 15.15 7.74 10.89
N VAL A 150 13.93 7.89 10.41
CA VAL A 150 13.22 9.16 10.46
C VAL A 150 12.02 9.02 11.40
N TYR A 151 11.81 9.99 12.28
CA TYR A 151 10.64 9.97 13.15
C TYR A 151 9.99 11.34 13.30
N VAL A 152 8.68 11.33 13.51
CA VAL A 152 7.87 12.54 13.72
C VAL A 152 7.89 12.92 15.19
N ASP A 153 8.52 14.07 15.49
CA ASP A 153 8.59 14.64 16.84
C ASP A 153 7.36 15.49 17.15
N GLN A 154 6.62 15.11 18.21
CA GLN A 154 5.47 15.86 18.73
C GLN A 154 5.82 16.74 19.93
N ALA A 155 7.09 16.91 20.26
CA ALA A 155 7.49 17.83 21.31
C ALA A 155 7.12 19.27 20.91
N LYS A 156 6.39 19.97 21.78
CA LYS A 156 6.10 21.39 21.54
C LYS A 156 7.42 22.18 21.52
N LYS A 157 7.64 23.05 20.54
CA LYS A 157 8.68 24.09 20.64
C LYS A 157 8.42 24.85 21.92
N LYS A 158 9.38 24.94 22.86
CA LYS A 158 9.37 25.93 23.92
C LYS A 158 9.50 27.29 23.23
N ASN A 159 8.39 28.03 23.14
CA ASN A 159 8.46 29.44 22.80
C ASN A 159 9.28 30.13 23.90
N HIS A 160 10.41 30.67 23.53
CA HIS A 160 11.31 31.42 24.43
C HIS A 160 10.75 32.80 24.82
N ASN A 161 9.45 33.04 24.58
CA ASN A 161 8.77 34.31 24.90
C ASN A 161 7.48 34.07 25.71
N ASP A 162 7.58 33.39 26.86
CA ASP A 162 6.55 33.42 27.89
C ASP A 162 7.08 34.16 29.13
N ASN A 163 7.51 35.40 28.91
CA ASN A 163 7.53 36.39 29.98
C ASN A 163 6.50 37.46 29.65
N ASP A 164 5.64 37.66 30.66
CA ASP A 164 4.73 38.76 30.84
C ASP A 164 3.51 38.87 29.92
N LYS A 165 2.37 38.39 30.49
CA LYS A 165 1.22 39.29 30.76
C LYS A 165 0.21 38.60 31.67
N LYS A 166 0.32 38.88 32.98
CA LYS A 166 -0.82 38.95 33.89
C LYS A 166 -1.62 40.18 33.51
N GLY A 167 -2.87 40.04 33.19
CA GLY A 167 -3.74 41.18 32.89
C GLY A 167 -5.19 40.76 32.64
N TRP A 168 -5.96 40.71 33.68
CA TRP A 168 -7.28 41.21 33.97
C TRP A 168 -8.51 40.70 33.19
N TRP A 169 -9.45 40.22 33.99
CA TRP A 169 -10.84 39.82 33.65
C TRP A 169 -11.67 41.02 33.20
N ILE A 170 -12.41 40.90 32.09
CA ILE A 170 -13.67 41.62 31.87
C ILE A 170 -14.68 40.70 31.21
N PHE A 171 -15.85 40.65 31.82
CA PHE A 171 -17.07 39.99 31.36
C PHE A 171 -17.57 40.52 30.01
N GLY A 172 -18.11 39.62 29.16
CA GLY A 172 -19.17 40.03 28.25
C GLY A 172 -19.18 39.47 26.84
N LYS A 173 -20.27 38.77 26.55
CA LYS A 173 -20.91 38.45 25.26
C LYS A 173 -20.60 37.13 24.61
N LYS A 174 -21.63 36.27 24.64
CA LYS A 174 -21.83 35.13 23.74
C LYS A 174 -21.65 35.61 22.30
N LYS A 175 -20.61 35.08 21.60
CA LYS A 175 -20.49 35.12 20.16
C LYS A 175 -21.01 33.80 19.59
N SER A 176 -21.91 33.95 18.62
CA SER A 176 -22.44 32.91 17.74
C SER A 176 -21.33 32.02 17.19
N ALA A 177 -21.63 30.71 17.04
CA ALA A 177 -20.73 29.73 16.48
C ALA A 177 -20.38 30.09 15.03
N GLU A 178 -19.25 30.74 14.83
CA GLU A 178 -18.57 30.80 13.53
C GLU A 178 -18.05 29.39 13.23
N THR A 179 -18.51 28.81 12.14
CA THR A 179 -17.95 27.62 11.51
C THR A 179 -16.46 27.89 11.25
N LYS A 180 -15.60 27.34 12.10
CA LYS A 180 -14.15 27.41 11.90
C LYS A 180 -13.81 26.75 10.58
N LYS A 181 -13.26 27.54 9.63
CA LYS A 181 -12.58 27.01 8.44
C LYS A 181 -11.60 25.92 8.88
N PRO A 182 -11.47 24.78 8.17
CA PRO A 182 -10.46 23.80 8.47
C PRO A 182 -9.09 24.51 8.45
N ILE A 183 -8.40 24.49 9.58
CA ILE A 183 -7.02 24.98 9.69
C ILE A 183 -6.19 24.04 8.83
N LYS A 184 -5.55 24.57 7.76
CA LYS A 184 -4.57 23.81 6.98
C LYS A 184 -3.56 23.24 7.98
N GLN A 185 -3.38 21.94 7.97
CA GLN A 185 -2.50 21.26 8.91
C GLN A 185 -1.07 21.75 8.59
N GLU A 186 -0.39 22.39 9.55
CA GLU A 186 1.04 22.67 9.40
C GLU A 186 1.77 21.35 9.31
N GLY A 187 2.78 21.24 8.45
CA GLY A 187 3.61 20.05 8.28
C GLY A 187 4.20 19.55 9.61
N ASP A 188 4.58 18.31 9.65
CA ASP A 188 5.15 17.67 10.85
C ASP A 188 6.62 18.14 11.07
N ASN A 189 7.09 18.11 12.31
CA ASN A 189 8.52 18.23 12.60
C ASN A 189 9.11 16.82 12.60
N ILE A 190 10.10 16.56 11.78
CA ILE A 190 10.76 15.27 11.69
C ILE A 190 12.23 15.35 12.11
N ILE A 191 12.74 14.25 12.61
CA ILE A 191 14.14 14.06 12.93
C ILE A 191 14.65 12.85 12.15
N LEU A 192 15.66 13.08 11.33
CA LEU A 192 16.44 12.03 10.67
C LEU A 192 17.62 11.71 11.59
N LEU A 193 17.77 10.46 12.01
CA LEU A 193 18.74 9.98 12.99
C LEU A 193 19.52 8.79 12.44
N ASN A 194 20.83 8.83 12.56
CA ASN A 194 21.68 7.66 12.42
C ASN A 194 21.97 7.09 13.83
N PRO A 195 21.42 5.92 14.19
CA PRO A 195 21.56 5.36 15.54
C PRO A 195 23.00 4.96 15.91
N LYS A 196 23.84 4.63 14.92
CA LYS A 196 25.23 4.20 15.14
C LYS A 196 26.16 5.37 15.46
N THR A 197 26.01 6.47 14.71
CA THR A 197 26.89 7.65 14.86
C THR A 197 26.28 8.73 15.76
N ASN A 198 24.98 8.60 16.10
CA ASN A 198 24.17 9.60 16.80
C ASN A 198 24.09 10.96 16.06
N ILE A 199 24.39 10.98 14.76
CA ILE A 199 24.18 12.15 13.91
C ILE A 199 22.66 12.32 13.69
N SER A 200 22.17 13.54 13.81
CA SER A 200 20.75 13.81 13.59
C SER A 200 20.51 15.16 12.92
N TYR A 201 19.52 15.19 12.03
CA TYR A 201 19.04 16.39 11.33
C TYR A 201 17.57 16.61 11.61
N LYS A 202 17.21 17.86 11.85
CA LYS A 202 15.83 18.26 12.12
C LYS A 202 15.27 19.05 10.95
N PHE A 203 14.09 18.63 10.47
CA PHE A 203 13.32 19.35 9.46
C PHE A 203 12.00 19.81 10.07
N ASP A 204 11.79 21.12 10.07
CA ASP A 204 10.54 21.72 10.52
C ASP A 204 9.56 21.81 9.35
N LYS A 205 8.26 21.54 9.60
CA LYS A 205 7.19 21.64 8.60
C LYS A 205 7.38 20.74 7.37
N ALA A 206 7.90 19.54 7.60
CA ALA A 206 7.92 18.52 6.56
C ALA A 206 6.47 18.13 6.19
N ASP A 207 6.16 18.17 4.90
CA ASP A 207 4.86 17.77 4.36
C ASP A 207 4.87 16.31 3.96
N ASP A 208 5.95 15.87 3.31
CA ASP A 208 6.18 14.50 2.90
C ASP A 208 7.68 14.15 2.94
N TRP A 209 8.01 12.85 3.11
CA TRP A 209 9.39 12.35 3.12
C TRP A 209 9.43 10.86 2.80
N THR A 210 10.58 10.40 2.31
CA THR A 210 10.82 8.99 2.03
C THR A 210 12.31 8.67 1.92
N PHE A 211 12.68 7.42 2.23
CA PHE A 211 13.97 6.85 1.83
C PHE A 211 13.85 6.25 0.42
N ASP A 212 14.96 6.18 -0.29
CA ASP A 212 15.04 5.36 -1.49
C ASP A 212 15.10 3.86 -1.11
N TYR A 213 14.84 3.00 -2.08
CA TYR A 213 14.76 1.56 -1.85
C TYR A 213 16.08 0.94 -1.36
N TYR A 214 17.22 1.46 -1.81
CA TYR A 214 18.53 0.95 -1.42
C TYR A 214 19.09 1.59 -0.16
N GLY A 215 18.39 2.52 0.47
CA GLY A 215 18.85 3.20 1.68
C GLY A 215 20.09 4.05 1.46
N THR A 216 20.21 4.68 0.31
CA THR A 216 21.34 5.56 -0.06
C THR A 216 21.00 7.04 0.06
N ALA A 217 19.72 7.38 -0.01
CA ALA A 217 19.24 8.76 0.01
C ALA A 217 17.92 8.91 0.79
N PHE A 218 17.78 10.05 1.41
CA PHE A 218 16.56 10.52 2.07
C PHE A 218 16.03 11.76 1.37
N PHE A 219 14.73 11.80 1.09
CA PHE A 219 14.06 12.94 0.46
C PHE A 219 13.07 13.54 1.43
N VAL A 220 13.01 14.87 1.49
CA VAL A 220 12.05 15.60 2.33
C VAL A 220 11.52 16.82 1.60
N GLU A 221 10.21 16.94 1.56
CA GLU A 221 9.50 18.14 1.12
C GLU A 221 9.08 18.96 2.33
N THR A 222 9.39 20.24 2.31
CA THR A 222 8.92 21.20 3.31
C THR A 222 8.12 22.30 2.64
N ILE A 223 6.97 22.65 3.24
CA ILE A 223 6.12 23.74 2.79
C ILE A 223 6.06 24.81 3.87
N THR A 224 6.69 25.93 3.64
CA THR A 224 6.73 27.07 4.58
C THR A 224 5.87 28.21 4.07
N LYS A 225 5.20 28.93 4.97
CA LYS A 225 4.48 30.15 4.62
C LYS A 225 5.39 31.35 4.74
N GLN A 226 5.48 32.13 3.68
CA GLN A 226 6.17 33.40 3.65
C GLN A 226 5.18 34.46 3.13
N ASP A 227 4.84 35.45 3.97
CA ASP A 227 3.93 36.55 3.64
C ASP A 227 2.61 36.14 2.98
N SER A 228 1.91 35.15 3.52
CA SER A 228 0.68 34.53 2.99
C SER A 228 0.82 33.61 1.75
N THR A 229 1.99 33.48 1.18
CA THR A 229 2.28 32.51 0.12
C THR A 229 2.99 31.29 0.66
N ASP A 230 2.74 30.14 0.07
CA ASP A 230 3.48 28.91 0.35
C ASP A 230 4.84 28.97 -0.40
N ASN A 231 5.91 28.47 0.20
CA ASN A 231 7.18 28.18 -0.47
C ASN A 231 7.49 26.70 -0.30
N THR A 232 7.72 26.01 -1.40
CA THR A 232 8.01 24.59 -1.44
C THR A 232 9.49 24.35 -1.67
N LEU A 233 10.08 23.54 -0.80
CA LEU A 233 11.47 23.12 -0.87
C LEU A 233 11.51 21.59 -0.82
N LEU A 234 12.11 20.96 -1.86
CA LEU A 234 12.42 19.53 -1.88
C LEU A 234 13.94 19.35 -1.82
N ILE A 235 14.38 18.61 -0.82
CA ILE A 235 15.80 18.32 -0.54
C ILE A 235 16.01 16.81 -0.68
N ARG A 236 17.16 16.43 -1.23
CA ARG A 236 17.76 15.10 -1.16
C ARG A 236 18.96 15.14 -0.23
N TYR A 237 19.01 14.21 0.70
CA TYR A 237 20.18 13.98 1.55
C TYR A 237 20.83 12.65 1.19
N GLU A 238 22.11 12.66 0.84
CA GLU A 238 22.91 11.47 0.53
C GLU A 238 23.46 10.89 1.83
N LEU A 239 22.95 9.72 2.22
CA LEU A 239 23.12 9.17 3.57
C LEU A 239 24.57 8.79 3.90
N ALA A 240 25.33 8.30 2.92
CA ALA A 240 26.72 7.87 3.11
C ALA A 240 27.73 9.05 3.14
N ASN A 241 27.46 10.14 2.40
CA ASN A 241 28.41 11.21 2.16
C ASN A 241 28.06 12.51 2.91
N ASP A 242 27.02 12.51 3.71
CA ASP A 242 26.54 13.67 4.48
C ASP A 242 26.32 14.92 3.60
N LYS A 243 25.70 14.72 2.43
CA LYS A 243 25.54 15.76 1.43
C LYS A 243 24.08 16.08 1.17
N PHE A 244 23.75 17.38 1.20
CA PHE A 244 22.42 17.89 0.85
C PHE A 244 22.41 18.45 -0.57
N ASP A 245 21.43 18.02 -1.38
CA ASP A 245 21.15 18.58 -2.70
C ASP A 245 19.77 19.25 -2.67
N THR A 246 19.68 20.52 -3.04
CA THR A 246 18.40 21.20 -3.23
C THR A 246 17.86 20.87 -4.61
N ILE A 247 16.83 20.04 -4.66
CA ILE A 247 16.19 19.59 -5.90
C ILE A 247 15.25 20.65 -6.47
N PHE A 248 14.46 21.26 -5.59
CA PHE A 248 13.43 22.21 -5.98
C PHE A 248 13.22 23.26 -4.89
N ASN A 249 13.10 24.53 -5.27
CA ASN A 249 12.81 25.63 -4.37
C ASN A 249 12.04 26.72 -5.12
N LYS A 250 10.73 26.80 -4.91
CA LYS A 250 9.86 27.80 -5.57
C LYS A 250 8.71 28.24 -4.67
N THR A 251 8.30 29.49 -4.87
CA THR A 251 7.07 30.03 -4.26
C THR A 251 5.84 29.43 -4.93
N GLY A 252 5.06 28.72 -4.15
CA GLY A 252 3.90 27.93 -4.56
C GLY A 252 3.67 26.76 -3.62
N THR A 253 2.64 25.94 -3.89
CA THR A 253 2.29 24.79 -3.08
C THR A 253 2.79 23.50 -3.73
N GLY A 254 3.66 22.77 -3.03
CA GLY A 254 4.06 21.42 -3.37
C GLY A 254 2.87 20.46 -3.34
N GLY A 255 2.98 19.40 -4.12
CA GLY A 255 2.08 18.30 -4.16
C GLY A 255 2.84 16.99 -3.91
N LYS A 256 2.27 15.89 -4.36
CA LYS A 256 2.92 14.60 -4.23
C LYS A 256 4.19 14.51 -5.05
N PHE A 257 5.20 13.88 -4.49
CA PHE A 257 6.42 13.54 -5.21
C PHE A 257 6.64 12.03 -5.24
N GLY A 258 7.52 11.59 -6.12
CA GLY A 258 7.98 10.21 -6.23
C GLY A 258 9.46 10.18 -6.57
N ILE A 259 10.14 9.10 -6.20
CA ILE A 259 11.58 8.93 -6.43
C ILE A 259 11.87 7.61 -7.14
N SER A 260 13.01 7.54 -7.84
CA SER A 260 13.50 6.27 -8.38
C SER A 260 14.02 5.36 -7.25
N ARG A 261 14.09 4.09 -7.54
CA ARG A 261 14.52 3.06 -6.59
C ARG A 261 15.92 3.29 -6.02
N ASP A 262 16.78 3.86 -6.82
CA ASP A 262 18.19 4.18 -6.48
C ASP A 262 18.40 5.60 -5.94
N GLY A 263 17.32 6.37 -5.74
CA GLY A 263 17.39 7.74 -5.24
C GLY A 263 18.16 8.73 -6.14
N THR A 264 18.36 8.38 -7.43
CA THR A 264 19.06 9.26 -8.40
C THR A 264 18.11 10.14 -9.19
N GLN A 265 16.81 9.90 -9.13
CA GLN A 265 15.76 10.65 -9.81
C GLN A 265 14.62 10.98 -8.87
N ALA A 266 13.95 12.10 -9.12
CA ALA A 266 12.72 12.51 -8.43
C ALA A 266 11.78 13.22 -9.39
N ALA A 267 10.49 13.16 -9.09
CA ALA A 267 9.47 13.90 -9.80
C ALA A 267 8.47 14.48 -8.81
N LEU A 268 7.99 15.69 -9.02
CA LEU A 268 7.08 16.35 -8.11
C LEU A 268 5.99 17.14 -8.84
N LEU A 269 4.85 17.23 -8.20
CA LEU A 269 3.73 18.07 -8.61
C LEU A 269 3.81 19.40 -7.86
N PHE A 270 3.61 20.50 -8.56
CA PHE A 270 3.72 21.82 -7.98
C PHE A 270 2.66 22.77 -8.53
N ALA A 271 1.99 23.53 -7.67
CA ALA A 271 1.00 24.54 -8.05
C ALA A 271 1.49 25.93 -7.70
N GLN A 272 1.66 26.77 -8.71
CA GLN A 272 2.11 28.15 -8.54
C GLN A 272 1.06 29.01 -7.86
N ASP A 273 -0.24 28.84 -8.22
CA ASP A 273 -1.35 29.56 -7.59
C ASP A 273 -1.72 28.95 -6.24
N THR A 274 -1.31 29.63 -5.17
CA THR A 274 -1.63 29.23 -3.79
C THR A 274 -3.04 29.64 -3.34
N ALA A 275 -3.67 30.59 -4.03
CA ALA A 275 -4.98 31.15 -3.67
C ALA A 275 -6.14 30.33 -4.25
N ALA A 276 -5.94 29.64 -5.36
CA ALA A 276 -6.98 28.85 -6.02
C ALA A 276 -7.55 27.77 -5.09
N LYS A 277 -8.89 27.67 -5.06
CA LYS A 277 -9.61 26.61 -4.32
C LYS A 277 -9.25 25.21 -4.88
N HIS A 278 -9.24 25.10 -6.19
CA HIS A 278 -8.85 23.91 -6.92
C HIS A 278 -7.55 24.19 -7.65
N LYS A 279 -6.45 23.64 -7.12
CA LYS A 279 -5.12 23.89 -7.65
C LYS A 279 -4.89 23.17 -8.97
N VAL A 280 -4.23 23.85 -9.89
CA VAL A 280 -3.69 23.28 -11.13
C VAL A 280 -2.22 22.98 -10.88
N PHE A 281 -1.79 21.80 -11.24
CA PHE A 281 -0.43 21.36 -10.97
C PHE A 281 0.37 21.25 -12.26
N ASP A 282 1.61 21.71 -12.18
CA ASP A 282 2.68 21.47 -13.13
C ASP A 282 3.48 20.24 -12.64
N PHE A 283 4.14 19.54 -13.54
CA PHE A 283 4.90 18.35 -13.24
C PHE A 283 6.36 18.54 -13.56
N TYR A 284 7.21 18.38 -12.54
CA TYR A 284 8.65 18.58 -12.58
C TYR A 284 9.38 17.25 -12.44
N TYR A 285 10.54 17.16 -13.10
CA TYR A 285 11.45 16.03 -13.06
C TYR A 285 12.85 16.49 -12.70
N TRP A 286 13.53 15.73 -11.86
CA TRP A 286 14.92 15.89 -11.49
C TRP A 286 15.69 14.59 -11.64
N SER A 287 16.98 14.69 -11.99
CA SER A 287 17.96 13.62 -11.88
C SER A 287 19.27 14.14 -11.32
N LYS A 288 20.11 13.25 -10.78
CA LYS A 288 21.39 13.62 -10.15
C LYS A 288 22.32 14.42 -11.09
N ASN A 289 22.11 14.31 -12.40
CA ASN A 289 22.87 15.07 -13.42
C ASN A 289 22.31 16.47 -13.68
N LEU A 290 21.16 16.81 -13.11
CA LEU A 290 20.54 18.13 -13.21
C LEU A 290 20.78 18.93 -11.93
N GLY A 291 21.11 20.21 -12.05
CA GLY A 291 21.29 21.07 -10.89
C GLY A 291 19.99 21.33 -10.12
N SER A 292 18.86 21.39 -10.82
CA SER A 292 17.51 21.58 -10.27
C SER A 292 16.47 20.88 -11.13
N ALA A 293 15.25 20.68 -10.58
CA ALA A 293 14.15 20.05 -11.30
C ALA A 293 13.69 20.93 -12.48
N ILE A 294 13.42 20.28 -13.61
CA ILE A 294 12.92 20.90 -14.84
C ILE A 294 11.43 20.61 -15.02
N LEU A 295 10.70 21.55 -15.63
CA LEU A 295 9.31 21.37 -16.01
C LEU A 295 9.21 20.37 -17.17
N ILE A 296 8.36 19.35 -17.04
CA ILE A 296 8.13 18.34 -18.10
C ILE A 296 6.69 18.30 -18.59
N ALA A 297 5.71 18.72 -17.78
CA ALA A 297 4.33 18.85 -18.21
C ALA A 297 3.58 19.92 -17.42
N ASP A 298 2.73 20.66 -18.12
CA ASP A 298 1.78 21.64 -17.58
C ASP A 298 0.46 21.60 -18.38
N THR A 299 -0.38 22.63 -18.23
CA THR A 299 -1.65 22.75 -18.97
C THR A 299 -1.52 23.05 -20.45
N THR A 300 -0.31 23.40 -20.92
CA THR A 300 -0.02 23.72 -22.33
C THR A 300 0.61 22.57 -23.08
N ASN A 301 0.91 21.47 -22.39
CA ASN A 301 1.57 20.33 -23.00
C ASN A 301 0.68 19.61 -24.01
N THR A 302 1.09 19.60 -25.29
CA THR A 302 0.32 19.05 -26.41
C THR A 302 0.30 17.52 -26.46
N SER A 303 1.16 16.83 -25.70
CA SER A 303 1.14 15.38 -25.56
C SER A 303 0.04 14.88 -24.62
N LEU A 304 -0.57 15.77 -23.84
CA LEU A 304 -1.74 15.47 -23.02
C LEU A 304 -3.04 15.74 -23.81
N PRO A 305 -4.13 15.03 -23.49
CA PRO A 305 -5.43 15.34 -24.07
C PRO A 305 -5.81 16.80 -23.84
N ASN A 306 -6.49 17.41 -24.80
CA ASN A 306 -6.92 18.80 -24.71
C ASN A 306 -7.71 19.06 -23.42
N GLY A 307 -7.34 20.09 -22.67
CA GLY A 307 -7.95 20.44 -21.40
C GLY A 307 -7.52 19.58 -20.22
N PHE A 308 -6.54 18.69 -20.37
CA PHE A 308 -5.97 17.91 -19.26
C PHE A 308 -4.71 18.57 -18.71
N CYS A 309 -4.38 18.22 -17.46
CA CYS A 309 -3.16 18.62 -16.78
C CYS A 309 -2.71 17.53 -15.80
N PRO A 310 -1.47 17.57 -15.32
CA PRO A 310 -1.01 16.71 -14.24
C PRO A 310 -1.87 16.86 -12.97
N SER A 311 -2.11 15.77 -12.25
CA SER A 311 -3.06 15.75 -11.14
C SER A 311 -2.44 15.25 -9.85
N ASN A 312 -2.59 16.02 -8.77
CA ASN A 312 -2.15 15.66 -7.43
C ASN A 312 -3.00 14.55 -6.76
N ASN A 313 -4.02 14.05 -7.44
CA ASN A 313 -4.79 12.90 -6.96
C ASN A 313 -4.08 11.54 -7.19
N TYR A 314 -2.96 11.54 -7.90
CA TYR A 314 -2.14 10.37 -8.18
C TYR A 314 -0.68 10.66 -7.82
N SER A 315 -0.03 9.76 -7.06
CA SER A 315 1.40 9.91 -6.73
C SER A 315 2.24 9.47 -7.93
N PRO A 316 3.20 10.27 -8.38
CA PRO A 316 4.13 9.84 -9.42
C PRO A 316 5.02 8.72 -8.89
N TRP A 317 5.43 7.80 -9.77
CA TRP A 317 6.32 6.71 -9.43
C TRP A 317 7.16 6.28 -10.63
N PHE A 318 8.35 5.78 -10.37
CA PHE A 318 9.27 5.29 -11.39
C PHE A 318 9.16 3.78 -11.56
N SER A 319 9.39 3.31 -12.76
CA SER A 319 9.63 1.90 -13.03
C SER A 319 10.89 1.41 -12.27
N LYS A 320 11.06 0.09 -12.17
CA LYS A 320 12.11 -0.53 -11.34
C LYS A 320 13.53 -0.02 -11.68
N GLU A 321 13.82 0.14 -12.97
CA GLU A 321 15.11 0.65 -13.47
C GLU A 321 15.13 2.18 -13.68
N GLY A 322 14.03 2.88 -13.38
CA GLY A 322 13.92 4.33 -13.50
C GLY A 322 13.85 4.87 -14.92
N SER A 323 13.67 4.00 -15.93
CA SER A 323 13.59 4.41 -17.35
C SER A 323 12.26 5.06 -17.71
N LYS A 324 11.21 4.77 -16.96
CA LYS A 324 9.84 5.26 -17.15
C LYS A 324 9.34 5.92 -15.87
N LEU A 325 8.71 7.07 -15.99
CA LEU A 325 8.06 7.78 -14.90
C LEU A 325 6.57 7.85 -15.18
N TYR A 326 5.77 7.33 -14.27
CA TYR A 326 4.31 7.28 -14.37
C TYR A 326 3.68 8.35 -13.50
N PHE A 327 2.65 9.01 -14.02
CA PHE A 327 1.90 10.04 -13.29
C PHE A 327 0.43 10.06 -13.70
N GLY A 328 -0.40 10.71 -12.89
CA GLY A 328 -1.81 10.84 -13.17
C GLY A 328 -2.13 12.16 -13.87
N THR A 329 -2.98 12.10 -14.89
CA THR A 329 -3.57 13.28 -15.53
C THR A 329 -5.06 13.34 -15.27
N ALA A 330 -5.64 14.54 -15.30
CA ALA A 330 -7.07 14.74 -15.16
C ALA A 330 -7.48 16.00 -15.93
N ALA A 331 -8.79 16.16 -16.18
CA ALA A 331 -9.30 17.40 -16.70
C ALA A 331 -8.92 18.58 -15.78
N LYS A 332 -8.54 19.71 -16.37
CA LYS A 332 -8.20 20.94 -15.64
C LYS A 332 -9.35 21.31 -14.71
N PRO A 333 -9.09 21.52 -13.41
CA PRO A 333 -10.14 21.86 -12.46
C PRO A 333 -10.87 23.15 -12.83
N ILE A 334 -12.19 23.09 -12.81
CA ILE A 334 -13.03 24.28 -12.99
C ILE A 334 -13.07 25.03 -11.67
N GLN A 335 -12.75 26.31 -11.69
CA GLN A 335 -12.88 27.18 -10.53
C GLN A 335 -14.36 27.51 -10.31
N GLU A 336 -14.95 26.94 -9.26
CA GLU A 336 -16.33 27.23 -8.89
C GLU A 336 -16.44 28.70 -8.41
N PRO A 337 -17.48 29.43 -8.82
CA PRO A 337 -17.74 30.74 -8.25
C PRO A 337 -17.94 30.65 -6.72
N LYS A 338 -17.63 31.72 -6.01
CA LYS A 338 -17.83 31.77 -4.56
C LYS A 338 -19.30 31.51 -4.24
N ASP A 339 -19.56 30.47 -3.46
CA ASP A 339 -20.90 30.15 -2.97
C ASP A 339 -21.39 31.26 -2.03
N THR A 340 -22.38 32.00 -2.49
CA THR A 340 -23.02 33.13 -1.77
C THR A 340 -24.36 32.74 -1.16
N LEU A 341 -24.86 31.51 -1.42
CA LEU A 341 -26.15 31.05 -0.95
C LEU A 341 -26.10 30.60 0.53
N LEU A 342 -27.11 31.00 1.29
CA LEU A 342 -27.31 30.46 2.64
C LEU A 342 -27.74 28.99 2.55
N ALA A 343 -27.49 28.20 3.61
CA ALA A 343 -27.83 26.77 3.64
C ALA A 343 -29.31 26.50 3.31
N LYS A 344 -30.22 27.39 3.71
CA LYS A 344 -31.65 27.31 3.43
C LYS A 344 -32.04 27.66 1.99
N GLU A 345 -31.11 28.25 1.23
CA GLU A 345 -31.33 28.67 -0.16
C GLU A 345 -30.75 27.64 -1.15
N LYS A 346 -30.10 26.59 -0.63
CA LYS A 346 -29.51 25.53 -1.44
C LYS A 346 -30.55 24.46 -1.72
N TYR A 347 -30.74 24.17 -2.98
CA TYR A 347 -31.57 23.06 -3.43
C TYR A 347 -30.72 21.83 -3.66
N HIS A 348 -31.26 20.67 -3.28
CA HIS A 348 -30.67 19.38 -3.59
C HIS A 348 -31.55 18.68 -4.62
N VAL A 349 -30.99 18.43 -5.80
CA VAL A 349 -31.70 17.74 -6.87
C VAL A 349 -30.99 16.43 -7.16
N ASP A 350 -31.72 15.34 -7.15
CA ASP A 350 -31.26 14.03 -7.60
C ASP A 350 -31.83 13.74 -8.98
N ILE A 351 -30.95 13.67 -9.97
CA ILE A 351 -31.33 13.36 -11.34
C ILE A 351 -31.15 11.87 -11.57
N TRP A 352 -32.23 11.21 -11.98
CA TRP A 352 -32.26 9.81 -12.37
C TRP A 352 -32.41 9.72 -13.89
N ASN A 353 -31.37 9.21 -14.57
CA ASN A 353 -31.39 9.04 -16.01
C ASN A 353 -31.20 7.56 -16.36
N TYR A 354 -32.10 7.00 -17.16
CA TYR A 354 -32.02 5.60 -17.59
C TYR A 354 -30.79 5.30 -18.48
N GLN A 355 -30.19 6.32 -19.08
CA GLN A 355 -28.95 6.19 -19.88
C GLN A 355 -27.68 6.13 -19.03
N ASP A 356 -27.76 6.51 -17.75
CA ASP A 356 -26.59 6.50 -16.89
C ASP A 356 -25.99 5.10 -16.77
N LYS A 357 -24.67 5.01 -16.80
CA LYS A 357 -23.90 3.75 -16.65
C LYS A 357 -24.00 3.17 -15.24
N LEU A 358 -24.22 4.01 -14.25
CA LEU A 358 -24.33 3.64 -12.84
C LEU A 358 -25.66 4.14 -12.27
N LEU A 359 -26.26 3.38 -11.37
CA LEU A 359 -27.44 3.83 -10.63
C LEU A 359 -27.12 5.08 -9.80
N GLN A 360 -28.09 5.97 -9.65
CA GLN A 360 -27.91 7.22 -8.92
C GLN A 360 -27.35 7.03 -7.48
N PRO A 361 -27.77 6.04 -6.67
CA PRO A 361 -27.15 5.76 -5.37
C PRO A 361 -25.67 5.36 -5.48
N GLN A 362 -25.29 4.59 -6.52
CA GLN A 362 -23.89 4.23 -6.77
C GLN A 362 -23.07 5.49 -7.15
N GLN A 363 -23.63 6.37 -7.99
CA GLN A 363 -22.99 7.63 -8.35
C GLN A 363 -22.73 8.49 -7.10
N LYS A 364 -23.70 8.59 -6.17
CA LYS A 364 -23.53 9.33 -4.91
C LYS A 364 -22.39 8.77 -4.05
N ILE A 365 -22.34 7.45 -3.86
CA ILE A 365 -21.27 6.78 -3.10
C ILE A 365 -19.91 7.00 -3.77
N GLN A 366 -19.86 6.94 -5.10
CA GLN A 366 -18.62 7.06 -5.87
C GLN A 366 -18.22 8.51 -6.17
N ALA A 367 -19.08 9.51 -5.94
CA ALA A 367 -18.86 10.90 -6.32
C ALA A 367 -17.50 11.46 -5.86
N SER A 368 -17.09 11.16 -4.61
CA SER A 368 -15.80 11.62 -4.09
C SER A 368 -14.60 10.95 -4.81
N ARG A 369 -14.73 9.71 -5.21
CA ARG A 369 -13.72 8.98 -5.99
C ARG A 369 -13.65 9.52 -7.42
N GLU A 370 -14.80 9.71 -8.04
CA GLU A 370 -14.89 10.23 -9.41
C GLU A 370 -14.35 11.67 -9.54
N LYS A 371 -14.59 12.53 -8.55
CA LYS A 371 -13.98 13.88 -8.50
C LYS A 371 -12.45 13.85 -8.42
N ARG A 372 -11.87 12.75 -7.95
CA ARG A 372 -10.41 12.55 -7.83
C ARG A 372 -9.87 11.58 -8.88
N ARG A 373 -10.67 11.25 -9.90
CA ARG A 373 -10.25 10.33 -10.96
C ARG A 373 -9.08 10.91 -11.73
N THR A 374 -8.13 10.03 -12.00
CA THR A 374 -6.95 10.33 -12.82
C THR A 374 -6.78 9.24 -13.86
N TYR A 375 -6.10 9.57 -14.90
CA TYR A 375 -5.75 8.69 -16.00
C TYR A 375 -4.23 8.57 -16.09
N LEU A 376 -3.74 7.36 -16.23
CA LEU A 376 -2.30 7.10 -16.24
C LEU A 376 -1.65 7.65 -17.51
N ALA A 377 -0.56 8.39 -17.32
CA ALA A 377 0.37 8.82 -18.34
C ALA A 377 1.79 8.36 -17.99
N GLN A 378 2.64 8.22 -19.00
CA GLN A 378 4.05 7.85 -18.88
C GLN A 378 4.92 8.96 -19.44
N TYR A 379 6.00 9.29 -18.73
CA TYR A 379 7.14 10.04 -19.27
C TYR A 379 8.32 9.08 -19.47
N ASN A 380 8.80 8.97 -20.71
CA ASN A 380 10.03 8.25 -21.05
C ASN A 380 11.23 9.16 -20.73
N VAL A 381 12.04 8.73 -19.76
CA VAL A 381 13.15 9.57 -19.24
C VAL A 381 14.22 9.78 -20.31
N LYS A 382 14.52 8.76 -21.13
CA LYS A 382 15.55 8.83 -22.17
C LYS A 382 15.10 9.66 -23.37
N GLU A 383 13.90 9.40 -23.87
CA GLU A 383 13.35 10.03 -25.07
C GLU A 383 12.72 11.40 -24.77
N LYS A 384 12.44 11.69 -23.50
CA LYS A 384 11.77 12.91 -23.03
C LYS A 384 10.38 13.11 -23.64
N THR A 385 9.68 11.99 -23.90
CA THR A 385 8.34 11.96 -24.50
C THR A 385 7.29 11.62 -23.43
N ILE A 386 6.07 12.15 -23.62
CA ILE A 386 4.92 11.84 -22.77
C ILE A 386 3.91 11.07 -23.60
N LEU A 387 3.37 9.98 -23.04
CA LEU A 387 2.30 9.16 -23.62
C LEU A 387 1.12 9.06 -22.66
N GLN A 388 -0.08 9.30 -23.15
CA GLN A 388 -1.32 9.14 -22.38
C GLN A 388 -1.89 7.74 -22.57
N PHE A 389 -1.89 6.93 -21.51
CA PHE A 389 -2.39 5.55 -21.55
C PHE A 389 -3.88 5.47 -21.21
N GLY A 390 -4.29 6.03 -20.07
CA GLY A 390 -5.67 6.02 -19.64
C GLY A 390 -6.51 7.14 -20.28
N ASP A 391 -7.82 6.91 -20.38
CA ASP A 391 -8.81 7.89 -20.86
C ASP A 391 -10.20 7.63 -20.22
N SER A 392 -11.26 8.27 -20.70
CA SER A 392 -12.61 8.13 -20.17
C SER A 392 -13.20 6.70 -20.34
N ILE A 393 -12.65 5.90 -21.25
CA ILE A 393 -13.05 4.51 -21.50
C ILE A 393 -12.09 3.57 -20.76
N ILE A 394 -10.79 3.66 -21.07
CA ILE A 394 -9.75 2.88 -20.40
C ILE A 394 -9.37 3.60 -19.10
N ARG A 395 -10.20 3.43 -18.08
CA ARG A 395 -10.07 4.16 -16.81
C ARG A 395 -9.01 3.60 -15.88
N ARG A 396 -8.57 2.37 -16.11
CA ARG A 396 -7.51 1.70 -15.33
C ARG A 396 -6.46 1.14 -16.28
N VAL A 397 -5.20 1.32 -15.92
CA VAL A 397 -4.07 0.74 -16.65
C VAL A 397 -3.19 0.02 -15.64
N ARG A 398 -2.81 -1.21 -15.97
CA ARG A 398 -1.81 -1.99 -15.25
C ARG A 398 -0.58 -2.10 -16.12
N THR A 399 0.53 -1.56 -15.67
CA THR A 399 1.82 -1.75 -16.34
C THR A 399 2.35 -3.13 -15.99
N ALA A 400 3.09 -3.74 -16.89
CA ALA A 400 3.87 -4.92 -16.55
C ALA A 400 4.95 -4.55 -15.53
N ARG A 401 5.43 -5.52 -14.76
CA ARG A 401 6.41 -5.31 -13.69
C ARG A 401 7.80 -4.97 -14.23
N ASN A 402 8.13 -5.48 -15.41
CA ASN A 402 9.43 -5.33 -16.01
C ASN A 402 9.51 -4.09 -16.93
N ASP A 403 10.59 -3.31 -16.82
CA ASP A 403 10.86 -2.13 -17.66
C ASP A 403 11.04 -2.46 -19.13
N LYS A 404 11.40 -3.72 -19.46
CA LYS A 404 11.54 -4.22 -20.83
C LYS A 404 10.20 -4.49 -21.50
N SER A 405 9.11 -4.44 -20.75
CA SER A 405 7.79 -4.68 -21.32
C SER A 405 7.45 -3.67 -22.41
N HIS A 406 6.94 -4.20 -23.54
CA HIS A 406 6.43 -3.42 -24.68
C HIS A 406 4.96 -3.05 -24.52
N PHE A 407 4.24 -3.68 -23.60
CA PHE A 407 2.80 -3.49 -23.45
C PHE A 407 2.37 -3.30 -21.99
N ALA A 408 1.29 -2.55 -21.82
CA ALA A 408 0.53 -2.42 -20.58
C ALA A 408 -0.92 -2.88 -20.82
N LEU A 409 -1.61 -3.26 -19.76
CA LEU A 409 -2.99 -3.72 -19.80
C LEU A 409 -3.96 -2.57 -19.51
N GLY A 410 -4.75 -2.18 -20.50
CA GLY A 410 -5.85 -1.24 -20.36
C GLY A 410 -7.15 -1.95 -19.99
N ILE A 411 -7.94 -1.36 -19.08
CA ILE A 411 -9.18 -1.94 -18.57
C ILE A 411 -10.30 -0.92 -18.69
N ASP A 412 -11.33 -1.26 -19.45
CA ASP A 412 -12.60 -0.56 -19.50
C ASP A 412 -13.56 -1.20 -18.49
N ASP A 413 -13.84 -0.49 -17.43
CA ASP A 413 -14.74 -0.90 -16.36
C ASP A 413 -16.07 -0.13 -16.34
N ILE A 414 -16.37 0.61 -17.42
CA ILE A 414 -17.55 1.47 -17.49
C ILE A 414 -18.54 1.09 -18.60
N THR A 415 -18.07 0.50 -19.69
CA THR A 415 -18.93 0.19 -20.83
C THR A 415 -20.09 -0.72 -20.45
N TYR A 416 -19.82 -1.77 -19.68
CA TYR A 416 -20.82 -2.74 -19.22
C TYR A 416 -21.25 -2.53 -17.77
N ALA A 417 -20.97 -1.36 -17.17
CA ALA A 417 -21.23 -1.13 -15.74
C ALA A 417 -22.70 -1.24 -15.33
N LYS A 418 -23.66 -1.08 -16.25
CA LYS A 418 -25.09 -1.32 -15.97
C LYS A 418 -25.39 -2.77 -15.60
N GLU A 419 -24.72 -3.71 -16.24
CA GLU A 419 -25.00 -5.15 -16.11
C GLU A 419 -24.74 -5.68 -14.69
N GLN A 420 -23.87 -5.00 -13.92
CA GLN A 420 -23.61 -5.34 -12.53
C GLN A 420 -24.86 -5.38 -11.64
N THR A 421 -25.96 -4.74 -12.07
CA THR A 421 -27.19 -4.67 -11.28
C THR A 421 -28.10 -5.87 -11.45
N TRP A 422 -27.90 -6.71 -12.46
CA TRP A 422 -28.76 -7.89 -12.72
C TRP A 422 -28.00 -9.15 -13.16
N ASP A 423 -26.73 -9.02 -13.58
CA ASP A 423 -25.93 -10.14 -14.07
C ASP A 423 -24.54 -10.16 -13.41
N GLY A 424 -23.57 -9.39 -13.93
CA GLY A 424 -22.19 -9.46 -13.43
C GLY A 424 -21.34 -8.26 -13.77
N TRP A 425 -20.07 -8.35 -13.38
CA TRP A 425 -19.05 -7.34 -13.68
C TRP A 425 -18.31 -7.73 -14.93
N TYR A 426 -18.60 -7.08 -16.05
CA TYR A 426 -17.94 -7.30 -17.32
C TYR A 426 -17.00 -6.18 -17.67
N TYR A 427 -15.88 -6.51 -18.30
CA TYR A 427 -14.81 -5.58 -18.68
C TYR A 427 -14.39 -5.81 -20.13
N SER A 428 -13.90 -4.75 -20.77
CA SER A 428 -13.11 -4.89 -21.99
C SER A 428 -11.64 -4.65 -21.67
N TYR A 429 -10.77 -5.39 -22.33
CA TYR A 429 -9.34 -5.34 -22.11
C TYR A 429 -8.59 -4.94 -23.38
N TYR A 430 -7.56 -4.10 -23.17
CA TYR A 430 -6.75 -3.52 -24.23
C TYR A 430 -5.27 -3.78 -23.97
N ALA A 431 -4.53 -4.15 -25.00
CA ALA A 431 -3.08 -4.05 -25.03
C ALA A 431 -2.70 -2.63 -25.41
N ILE A 432 -1.93 -1.96 -24.55
CA ILE A 432 -1.43 -0.59 -24.77
C ILE A 432 0.06 -0.68 -25.05
N ASN A 433 0.51 -0.28 -26.25
CA ASN A 433 1.92 -0.20 -26.56
C ASN A 433 2.58 0.94 -25.77
N VAL A 434 3.63 0.62 -25.01
CA VAL A 434 4.29 1.60 -24.13
C VAL A 434 5.24 2.55 -24.87
N HIS A 435 5.51 2.33 -26.17
CA HIS A 435 6.39 3.17 -26.98
C HIS A 435 5.64 4.25 -27.76
N ASP A 436 4.41 3.96 -28.20
CA ASP A 436 3.61 4.90 -29.02
C ASP A 436 2.22 5.21 -28.44
N GLY A 437 1.83 4.53 -27.37
CA GLY A 437 0.53 4.72 -26.72
C GLY A 437 -0.66 4.12 -27.50
N SER A 438 -0.44 3.40 -28.59
CA SER A 438 -1.50 2.75 -29.36
C SER A 438 -2.22 1.69 -28.53
N LYS A 439 -3.53 1.54 -28.75
CA LYS A 439 -4.42 0.73 -27.94
C LYS A 439 -5.17 -0.27 -28.82
N MET A 440 -5.11 -1.54 -28.48
CA MET A 440 -5.77 -2.62 -29.21
C MET A 440 -6.65 -3.43 -28.26
N LYS A 441 -7.96 -3.46 -28.52
CA LYS A 441 -8.89 -4.31 -27.76
C LYS A 441 -8.67 -5.77 -28.16
N PHE A 442 -8.54 -6.68 -27.17
CA PHE A 442 -8.36 -8.10 -27.40
C PHE A 442 -9.37 -8.99 -26.66
N LEU A 443 -9.97 -8.51 -25.59
CA LEU A 443 -11.12 -9.14 -24.93
C LEU A 443 -12.23 -8.12 -24.76
N ASP A 444 -13.46 -8.56 -25.00
CA ASP A 444 -14.66 -7.75 -24.85
C ASP A 444 -15.71 -8.51 -24.04
N HIS A 445 -16.47 -7.82 -23.23
CA HIS A 445 -17.53 -8.38 -22.36
C HIS A 445 -17.04 -9.63 -21.60
N PHE A 446 -15.94 -9.46 -20.88
CA PHE A 446 -15.27 -10.57 -20.19
C PHE A 446 -15.40 -10.42 -18.66
N GLN A 447 -15.79 -11.52 -18.03
CA GLN A 447 -15.77 -11.70 -16.58
C GLN A 447 -14.90 -12.93 -16.28
N GLY A 448 -13.84 -12.76 -15.49
CA GLY A 448 -12.96 -13.88 -15.15
C GLY A 448 -11.62 -13.42 -14.59
N GLN A 449 -10.77 -14.39 -14.28
CA GLN A 449 -9.39 -14.17 -13.88
C GLN A 449 -8.55 -13.84 -15.11
N LEU A 450 -7.69 -12.84 -14.98
CA LEU A 450 -6.79 -12.39 -16.03
C LEU A 450 -5.52 -11.82 -15.44
N GLU A 451 -4.37 -12.15 -16.04
CA GLU A 451 -3.07 -11.64 -15.65
C GLU A 451 -2.20 -11.35 -16.88
N ILE A 452 -1.45 -10.24 -16.85
CA ILE A 452 -0.41 -9.93 -17.82
C ILE A 452 0.91 -10.56 -17.38
N SER A 453 1.66 -11.16 -18.29
CA SER A 453 2.98 -11.72 -18.02
C SER A 453 3.99 -10.65 -17.57
N PRO A 454 5.04 -10.99 -16.79
CA PRO A 454 6.01 -10.03 -16.27
C PRO A 454 6.67 -9.16 -17.34
N ASN A 455 7.02 -9.71 -18.51
CA ASN A 455 7.57 -8.94 -19.63
C ASN A 455 6.49 -8.32 -20.53
N GLY A 456 5.20 -8.61 -20.28
CA GLY A 456 4.09 -8.07 -21.05
C GLY A 456 3.93 -8.65 -22.45
N ASN A 457 4.45 -9.85 -22.73
CA ASN A 457 4.29 -10.50 -24.04
C ASN A 457 2.96 -11.22 -24.18
N TYR A 458 2.43 -11.72 -23.06
CA TYR A 458 1.19 -12.50 -23.01
C TYR A 458 0.21 -11.93 -22.00
N VAL A 459 -1.07 -12.19 -22.25
CA VAL A 459 -2.13 -12.09 -21.24
C VAL A 459 -2.77 -13.46 -21.09
N ILE A 460 -2.66 -14.06 -19.91
CA ILE A 460 -3.39 -15.31 -19.61
C ILE A 460 -4.74 -14.98 -18.98
N TYR A 461 -5.73 -15.79 -19.28
CA TYR A 461 -7.07 -15.61 -18.72
C TYR A 461 -7.83 -16.94 -18.65
N PHE A 462 -8.74 -17.03 -17.68
CA PHE A 462 -9.56 -18.21 -17.46
C PHE A 462 -10.98 -17.97 -17.99
N LYS A 463 -11.43 -18.82 -18.92
CA LYS A 463 -12.76 -18.72 -19.55
C LYS A 463 -13.27 -20.10 -19.89
N ASN A 464 -14.58 -20.34 -19.72
CA ASN A 464 -15.21 -21.60 -20.06
C ASN A 464 -14.49 -22.83 -19.47
N LYS A 465 -14.05 -22.72 -18.21
CA LYS A 465 -13.34 -23.77 -17.46
C LYS A 465 -11.94 -24.14 -18.01
N ALA A 466 -11.37 -23.33 -18.88
CA ALA A 466 -10.05 -23.54 -19.49
C ALA A 466 -9.16 -22.29 -19.36
N TRP A 467 -7.84 -22.51 -19.35
CA TRP A 467 -6.84 -21.44 -19.43
C TRP A 467 -6.52 -21.12 -20.89
N PHE A 468 -6.50 -19.84 -21.18
CA PHE A 468 -6.15 -19.27 -22.48
C PHE A 468 -4.96 -18.33 -22.31
N ALA A 469 -4.17 -18.19 -23.37
CA ALA A 469 -3.24 -17.08 -23.52
C ALA A 469 -3.63 -16.23 -24.73
N TYR A 470 -3.43 -14.91 -24.61
CA TYR A 470 -3.40 -13.99 -25.72
C TYR A 470 -1.96 -13.55 -25.95
N ASP A 471 -1.40 -13.92 -27.10
CA ASP A 471 -0.11 -13.42 -27.57
C ASP A 471 -0.33 -12.03 -28.16
N ILE A 472 0.27 -11.01 -27.52
CA ILE A 472 -0.01 -9.61 -27.81
C ILE A 472 0.59 -9.21 -29.17
N GLU A 473 1.78 -9.70 -29.49
CA GLU A 473 2.44 -9.40 -30.76
C GLU A 473 1.80 -10.15 -31.94
N ALA A 474 1.57 -11.45 -31.79
CA ALA A 474 0.90 -12.27 -32.78
C ALA A 474 -0.61 -12.01 -32.89
N LYS A 475 -1.21 -11.29 -31.95
CA LYS A 475 -2.65 -10.98 -31.85
C LYS A 475 -3.52 -12.25 -31.90
N ARG A 476 -3.10 -13.30 -31.22
CA ARG A 476 -3.71 -14.62 -31.26
C ARG A 476 -4.11 -15.12 -29.88
N HIS A 477 -5.31 -15.67 -29.80
CA HIS A 477 -5.78 -16.42 -28.63
C HIS A 477 -5.49 -17.91 -28.81
N THR A 478 -4.98 -18.57 -27.78
CA THR A 478 -4.70 -20.01 -27.75
C THR A 478 -5.34 -20.62 -26.52
N ASN A 479 -6.11 -21.71 -26.69
CA ASN A 479 -6.57 -22.53 -25.58
C ASN A 479 -5.44 -23.45 -25.13
N LEU A 480 -4.99 -23.34 -23.90
CA LEU A 480 -3.80 -24.01 -23.39
C LEU A 480 -4.11 -25.33 -22.68
N THR A 481 -5.35 -25.54 -22.25
CA THR A 481 -5.71 -26.69 -21.41
C THR A 481 -6.82 -27.55 -22.01
N GLU A 482 -7.18 -27.33 -23.27
CA GLU A 482 -8.25 -28.08 -23.97
C GLU A 482 -7.99 -29.59 -24.02
N SER A 483 -6.73 -29.98 -24.16
CA SER A 483 -6.33 -31.39 -24.29
C SER A 483 -6.23 -32.15 -22.97
N LEU A 484 -6.42 -31.46 -21.84
CA LEU A 484 -6.25 -32.06 -20.52
C LEU A 484 -7.60 -32.50 -19.93
N ASP A 485 -7.64 -33.72 -19.43
CA ASP A 485 -8.77 -34.23 -18.62
C ASP A 485 -8.59 -33.88 -17.13
N VAL A 486 -8.43 -32.57 -16.85
CA VAL A 486 -8.23 -32.03 -15.50
C VAL A 486 -9.05 -30.77 -15.32
N ASN A 487 -9.65 -30.63 -14.15
CA ASN A 487 -10.42 -29.45 -13.78
C ASN A 487 -9.52 -28.39 -13.14
N PHE A 488 -9.34 -27.25 -13.80
CA PHE A 488 -8.63 -26.08 -13.26
C PHE A 488 -9.57 -25.12 -12.50
N PHE A 489 -10.86 -25.39 -12.45
CA PHE A 489 -11.85 -24.61 -11.70
C PHE A 489 -12.13 -25.26 -10.34
N ASN A 490 -12.62 -24.45 -9.39
CA ASN A 490 -13.01 -24.93 -8.07
C ASN A 490 -14.13 -26.01 -8.20
N GLU A 491 -13.73 -27.27 -8.00
CA GLU A 491 -14.63 -28.44 -8.09
C GLU A 491 -15.69 -28.50 -6.98
N GLU A 492 -15.50 -27.73 -5.90
CA GLU A 492 -16.44 -27.63 -4.78
C GLU A 492 -17.37 -26.41 -4.88
N HIS A 493 -17.37 -25.74 -6.04
CA HIS A 493 -18.20 -24.58 -6.26
C HIS A 493 -19.69 -24.94 -6.27
N ASP A 494 -20.48 -24.31 -5.38
CA ASP A 494 -21.88 -24.62 -5.13
C ASP A 494 -22.83 -23.43 -5.32
N THR A 495 -22.33 -22.32 -5.87
CA THR A 495 -23.14 -21.12 -6.12
C THR A 495 -23.57 -21.02 -7.59
N PRO A 496 -24.71 -20.33 -7.92
CA PRO A 496 -25.26 -20.28 -9.28
C PRO A 496 -24.52 -19.27 -10.19
N ASN A 497 -23.20 -19.36 -10.25
CA ASN A 497 -22.34 -18.59 -11.15
C ASN A 497 -21.17 -19.47 -11.63
N GLU A 498 -20.38 -19.00 -12.59
CA GLU A 498 -19.23 -19.78 -13.08
C GLU A 498 -18.19 -19.99 -11.98
N ALA A 499 -17.71 -21.22 -11.86
CA ALA A 499 -16.63 -21.57 -10.94
C ALA A 499 -15.32 -20.86 -11.37
N ARG A 500 -14.63 -20.26 -10.40
CA ARG A 500 -13.33 -19.62 -10.64
C ARG A 500 -12.22 -20.66 -10.75
N ALA A 501 -11.15 -20.32 -11.47
CA ALA A 501 -9.94 -21.13 -11.45
C ALA A 501 -9.33 -21.15 -10.04
N TYR A 502 -8.56 -22.20 -9.74
CA TYR A 502 -7.81 -22.29 -8.48
C TYR A 502 -6.76 -21.19 -8.37
N GLY A 503 -6.01 -20.90 -9.45
CA GLY A 503 -5.12 -19.74 -9.49
C GLY A 503 -3.92 -19.89 -10.41
N VAL A 504 -3.14 -18.79 -10.47
CA VAL A 504 -1.81 -18.71 -11.06
C VAL A 504 -0.83 -18.63 -9.91
N GLU A 505 0.14 -19.51 -9.89
CA GLU A 505 1.14 -19.61 -8.83
C GLU A 505 2.40 -18.76 -9.13
N GLY A 506 2.69 -18.52 -10.42
CA GLY A 506 3.80 -17.67 -10.83
C GLY A 506 4.21 -17.85 -12.30
N TRP A 507 5.19 -17.04 -12.70
CA TRP A 507 5.77 -17.05 -14.03
C TRP A 507 7.25 -17.42 -13.98
N PHE A 508 7.73 -18.11 -14.98
CA PHE A 508 9.16 -18.29 -15.22
C PHE A 508 9.77 -17.07 -15.92
N THR A 509 11.09 -16.97 -15.86
CA THR A 509 11.84 -15.90 -16.51
C THR A 509 11.52 -15.79 -18.01
N ASN A 510 11.52 -14.55 -18.52
CA ASN A 510 11.25 -14.23 -19.92
C ASN A 510 9.87 -14.68 -20.44
N ASP A 511 8.86 -14.79 -19.56
CA ASP A 511 7.51 -15.26 -19.89
C ASP A 511 7.48 -16.66 -20.54
N LYS A 512 8.52 -17.48 -20.31
CA LYS A 512 8.70 -18.77 -20.98
C LYS A 512 7.61 -19.76 -20.61
N TYR A 513 7.25 -19.80 -19.33
CA TYR A 513 6.20 -20.63 -18.79
C TYR A 513 5.48 -19.89 -17.67
N PHE A 514 4.29 -20.34 -17.34
CA PHE A 514 3.61 -20.00 -16.09
C PHE A 514 3.10 -21.25 -15.40
N VAL A 515 2.83 -21.15 -14.10
CA VAL A 515 2.32 -22.24 -13.28
C VAL A 515 0.91 -21.93 -12.84
N VAL A 516 0.02 -22.89 -13.03
CA VAL A 516 -1.36 -22.86 -12.50
C VAL A 516 -1.60 -24.07 -11.61
N SER A 517 -2.48 -23.90 -10.64
CA SER A 517 -2.95 -25.00 -9.81
C SER A 517 -4.26 -25.60 -10.33
N ASP A 518 -4.38 -26.94 -10.24
CA ASP A 518 -5.67 -27.61 -10.14
C ASP A 518 -6.06 -27.73 -8.65
N ARG A 519 -6.98 -28.62 -8.30
CA ARG A 519 -7.39 -28.82 -6.90
C ARG A 519 -6.23 -29.24 -5.99
N TYR A 520 -5.23 -29.95 -6.51
CA TYR A 520 -4.15 -30.56 -5.75
C TYR A 520 -2.76 -30.31 -6.33
N ASP A 521 -2.63 -30.38 -7.67
CA ASP A 521 -1.36 -30.42 -8.37
C ASP A 521 -1.03 -29.09 -9.06
N LEU A 522 0.25 -28.93 -9.41
CA LEU A 522 0.80 -27.77 -10.13
C LEU A 522 1.12 -28.14 -11.57
N TRP A 523 0.80 -27.25 -12.49
CA TRP A 523 0.94 -27.43 -13.91
C TRP A 523 1.77 -26.31 -14.53
N LYS A 524 2.90 -26.67 -15.15
CA LYS A 524 3.73 -25.75 -15.96
C LYS A 524 3.18 -25.69 -17.37
N ILE A 525 2.87 -24.49 -17.84
CA ILE A 525 2.22 -24.25 -19.13
C ILE A 525 3.03 -23.27 -19.98
N ASP A 526 3.25 -23.61 -21.26
CA ASP A 526 3.79 -22.73 -22.28
C ASP A 526 2.69 -21.78 -22.78
N PRO A 527 2.82 -20.44 -22.58
CA PRO A 527 1.79 -19.49 -23.03
C PRO A 527 1.66 -19.41 -24.57
N SER A 528 2.65 -19.84 -25.34
CA SER A 528 2.56 -19.93 -26.80
C SER A 528 1.68 -21.08 -27.27
N GLY A 529 1.47 -22.10 -26.42
CA GLY A 529 0.73 -23.32 -26.72
C GLY A 529 1.47 -24.31 -27.63
N THR A 530 2.78 -24.11 -27.82
CA THR A 530 3.60 -25.03 -28.64
C THR A 530 3.99 -26.30 -27.89
N ILE A 531 4.14 -26.21 -26.59
CA ILE A 531 4.48 -27.32 -25.71
C ILE A 531 3.25 -27.67 -24.86
N ALA A 532 2.93 -28.97 -24.81
CA ALA A 532 1.83 -29.45 -23.98
C ALA A 532 2.07 -29.15 -22.47
N PRO A 533 1.02 -28.85 -21.70
CA PRO A 533 1.15 -28.62 -20.26
C PRO A 533 1.76 -29.83 -19.52
N ILE A 534 2.58 -29.56 -18.52
CA ILE A 534 3.31 -30.59 -17.75
C ILE A 534 2.86 -30.50 -16.29
N ASN A 535 2.36 -31.61 -15.73
CA ASN A 535 2.12 -31.74 -14.30
C ASN A 535 3.48 -31.89 -13.58
N ILE A 536 3.94 -30.80 -12.93
CA ILE A 536 5.25 -30.78 -12.26
C ILE A 536 5.26 -31.53 -10.92
N THR A 537 4.09 -31.77 -10.33
CA THR A 537 3.92 -32.58 -9.11
C THR A 537 3.57 -34.05 -9.43
N GLN A 538 3.56 -34.42 -10.73
CA GLN A 538 3.41 -35.79 -11.23
C GLN A 538 2.13 -36.51 -10.73
N GLY A 539 1.08 -35.78 -10.38
CA GLY A 539 -0.18 -36.31 -9.88
C GLY A 539 -0.17 -36.72 -8.41
N TYR A 540 0.97 -36.54 -7.73
CA TYR A 540 1.13 -36.91 -6.31
C TYR A 540 0.11 -36.22 -5.41
N GLY A 541 -0.19 -34.94 -5.70
CA GLY A 541 -1.17 -34.18 -4.94
C GLY A 541 -2.55 -34.79 -4.98
N ARG A 542 -3.02 -35.15 -6.17
CA ARG A 542 -4.35 -35.74 -6.39
C ARG A 542 -4.44 -37.16 -5.81
N GLU A 543 -3.42 -37.97 -5.99
CA GLU A 543 -3.35 -39.33 -5.43
C GLU A 543 -3.41 -39.35 -3.91
N ASN A 544 -2.67 -38.45 -3.25
CA ASN A 544 -2.55 -38.40 -1.80
C ASN A 544 -3.46 -37.36 -1.13
N LYS A 545 -4.28 -36.61 -1.91
CA LYS A 545 -5.14 -35.53 -1.43
C LYS A 545 -4.37 -34.41 -0.73
N ILE A 546 -3.18 -34.11 -1.22
CA ILE A 546 -2.30 -33.05 -0.75
C ILE A 546 -2.32 -31.89 -1.75
N ARG A 547 -2.66 -30.71 -1.28
CA ARG A 547 -2.64 -29.50 -2.12
C ARG A 547 -1.24 -28.89 -2.11
N PHE A 548 -0.67 -28.72 -3.30
CA PHE A 548 0.54 -27.95 -3.52
C PHE A 548 0.19 -26.48 -3.79
N ASN A 549 0.99 -25.57 -3.22
CA ASN A 549 0.97 -24.15 -3.52
C ASN A 549 2.42 -23.67 -3.60
N GLU A 550 2.68 -22.72 -4.47
CA GLU A 550 3.94 -21.99 -4.47
C GLU A 550 3.98 -21.02 -3.29
N ILE A 551 5.13 -20.83 -2.65
CA ILE A 551 5.34 -19.85 -1.60
C ILE A 551 6.54 -19.00 -1.98
N THR A 552 6.27 -17.76 -2.39
CA THR A 552 7.31 -16.77 -2.68
C THR A 552 7.81 -16.15 -1.37
N TYR A 553 9.05 -16.45 -0.99
CA TYR A 553 9.69 -15.86 0.18
C TYR A 553 10.34 -14.50 -0.12
N ASP A 554 10.72 -14.26 -1.35
CA ASP A 554 11.36 -13.03 -1.80
C ASP A 554 10.50 -12.33 -2.86
N ASN A 555 9.86 -11.24 -2.46
CA ASN A 555 9.03 -10.41 -3.36
C ASN A 555 9.85 -9.70 -4.47
N GLU A 556 11.17 -9.75 -4.41
CA GLU A 556 12.06 -9.21 -5.44
C GLU A 556 12.25 -10.16 -6.63
N HIS A 557 12.07 -11.47 -6.40
CA HIS A 557 12.05 -12.46 -7.47
C HIS A 557 10.69 -12.38 -8.17
N GLU A 558 10.70 -11.78 -9.35
CA GLU A 558 9.50 -11.61 -10.20
C GLU A 558 9.18 -12.88 -11.00
N ALA A 559 10.03 -13.87 -10.95
CA ALA A 559 9.91 -15.08 -11.75
C ALA A 559 10.42 -16.32 -10.99
N LEU A 560 9.78 -17.46 -11.25
CA LEU A 560 10.21 -18.77 -10.80
C LEU A 560 11.52 -19.15 -11.50
N ASN A 561 12.41 -19.85 -10.79
CA ASN A 561 13.64 -20.39 -11.36
C ASN A 561 13.40 -21.83 -11.85
N GLU A 562 13.96 -22.19 -13.00
CA GLU A 562 13.90 -23.58 -13.53
C GLU A 562 14.77 -24.57 -12.74
N GLU A 563 15.72 -24.06 -11.95
CA GLU A 563 16.69 -24.88 -11.18
C GLU A 563 16.24 -25.25 -9.77
N ASN A 564 15.10 -24.72 -9.29
CA ASN A 564 14.58 -24.98 -7.95
C ASN A 564 13.32 -25.82 -7.97
#